data_85c2cc9cec9b1376d8b4c9b7adb36248
#
_entry.id   85c2cc9cec9b1376d8b4c9b7adb36248
#
_cell.length_a   1.000
_cell.length_b   1.000
_cell.length_c   1.000
_cell.angle_alpha   90.00
_cell.angle_beta   90.00
_cell.angle_gamma   90.00
#
_symmetry.space_group_name_H-M   'P 1'
#
loop_
_entity.id
_entity.type
_entity.pdbx_description
1 polymer ?
#
loop_
_entity_poly.entity_id
_entity_poly.type
_entity_poly.pdbx_seq_one_letter_code
_entity_poly.pdbx_strand_id
1 'polypeptide(L)'
;IDLTRFDFIPDSFGFIMVSKSVGTTISDSVINGDGRIQMRIDVNNQAISTIHVPCGIIEGKTDSIIILGAHHDTVYNGQGAVDDSSGVATLQEIARQFSILESSLGEPEYTIYFCTWGGEEEGLWGSKEWVNKYRSMLSETLRLNINLDMNHVDLERNNGLTIYGNSPKDTEIVRGIAGKFSDVHADLSSKYSVNVNDIQSTAMPYNSDHAPFVYEIDNQPDDGMEYGKALVCYGSGSSEYHTYLDTMDRFNEESLAVSGIILGSFIRYLSYGERV
;
A
#
# COMPACT_ATOMS: atom_id res chain seq x y z
N ILE A 1 11.05 -5.87 12.19
CA ILE A 1 11.74 -7.08 11.65
C ILE A 1 10.66 -8.13 11.48
N ASP A 2 10.32 -8.39 10.24
CA ASP A 2 9.39 -9.46 9.90
C ASP A 2 10.08 -10.82 10.17
N LEU A 3 9.68 -11.47 11.24
CA LEU A 3 10.20 -12.78 11.63
C LEU A 3 9.50 -13.93 10.93
N THR A 4 8.39 -13.67 10.23
CA THR A 4 7.67 -14.71 9.46
C THR A 4 8.50 -15.26 8.31
N ARG A 5 9.55 -14.54 7.90
CA ARG A 5 10.52 -14.97 6.88
C ARG A 5 11.56 -15.98 7.36
N PHE A 6 11.54 -16.34 8.64
CA PHE A 6 12.53 -17.24 9.22
C PHE A 6 11.86 -18.52 9.70
N ASP A 7 11.61 -19.46 8.81
CA ASP A 7 11.03 -20.78 9.09
C ASP A 7 11.77 -21.61 10.13
N PHE A 8 12.95 -21.14 10.56
CA PHE A 8 13.82 -21.82 11.53
C PHE A 8 13.77 -21.23 12.94
N ILE A 9 12.96 -20.17 13.20
CA ILE A 9 12.86 -19.62 14.56
C ILE A 9 11.95 -20.54 15.37
N PRO A 10 12.45 -21.15 16.47
CA PRO A 10 11.61 -21.96 17.33
C PRO A 10 10.47 -21.15 17.97
N ASP A 11 9.31 -21.75 18.18
CA ASP A 11 8.17 -21.13 18.87
C ASP A 11 8.51 -20.59 20.26
N SER A 12 9.59 -21.08 20.87
CA SER A 12 10.12 -20.64 22.17
C SER A 12 11.15 -19.51 22.07
N PHE A 13 11.44 -19.02 20.86
CA PHE A 13 12.39 -17.92 20.71
C PHE A 13 11.74 -16.59 21.03
N GLY A 14 12.39 -15.80 21.89
CA GLY A 14 11.96 -14.46 22.21
C GLY A 14 13.04 -13.44 21.85
N PHE A 15 12.63 -12.26 21.43
CA PHE A 15 13.54 -11.14 21.21
C PHE A 15 12.94 -9.84 21.74
N ILE A 16 13.79 -8.88 22.04
CA ILE A 16 13.41 -7.54 22.43
C ILE A 16 14.21 -6.55 21.60
N MET A 17 13.54 -5.59 21.00
CA MET A 17 14.18 -4.45 20.39
C MET A 17 14.54 -3.41 21.45
N VAL A 18 15.74 -2.85 21.35
CA VAL A 18 16.23 -1.81 22.26
C VAL A 18 16.73 -0.62 21.44
N SER A 19 16.72 0.57 22.05
CA SER A 19 17.32 1.74 21.40
C SER A 19 18.79 1.53 21.11
N LYS A 20 19.33 2.26 20.12
CA LYS A 20 20.75 2.20 19.77
C LYS A 20 21.66 2.45 20.99
N SER A 21 21.31 3.41 21.85
CA SER A 21 22.09 3.73 23.05
C SER A 21 22.11 2.57 24.05
N VAL A 22 20.96 1.93 24.28
CA VAL A 22 20.88 0.74 25.16
C VAL A 22 21.65 -0.42 24.53
N GLY A 23 21.50 -0.65 23.22
CA GLY A 23 22.24 -1.69 22.50
C GLY A 23 23.76 -1.50 22.59
N THR A 24 24.25 -0.27 22.46
CA THR A 24 25.66 0.06 22.64
C THR A 24 26.12 -0.26 24.07
N THR A 25 25.37 0.14 25.09
CA THR A 25 25.69 -0.17 26.50
C THR A 25 25.75 -1.67 26.76
N ILE A 26 24.82 -2.44 26.18
CA ILE A 26 24.82 -3.91 26.29
C ILE A 26 26.07 -4.49 25.63
N SER A 27 26.38 -4.05 24.40
CA SER A 27 27.53 -4.50 23.62
C SER A 27 28.85 -4.26 24.39
N ASP A 28 29.02 -3.04 24.91
CA ASP A 28 30.20 -2.66 25.67
C ASP A 28 30.37 -3.51 26.94
N SER A 29 29.28 -3.77 27.66
CA SER A 29 29.28 -4.64 28.84
C SER A 29 29.66 -6.08 28.51
N VAL A 30 29.19 -6.60 27.37
CA VAL A 30 29.55 -7.95 26.90
C VAL A 30 31.01 -8.01 26.51
N ILE A 31 31.55 -7.03 25.78
CA ILE A 31 32.93 -6.95 25.36
C ILE A 31 33.89 -6.89 26.57
N ASN A 32 33.50 -6.17 27.63
CA ASN A 32 34.24 -6.04 28.85
C ASN A 32 34.14 -7.26 29.80
N GLY A 33 33.32 -8.26 29.45
CA GLY A 33 33.15 -9.49 30.21
C GLY A 33 32.21 -9.41 31.43
N ASP A 34 31.59 -8.28 31.67
CA ASP A 34 30.72 -8.00 32.83
C ASP A 34 29.21 -8.06 32.52
N GLY A 35 28.88 -8.34 31.25
CA GLY A 35 27.50 -8.27 30.77
C GLY A 35 26.63 -9.42 31.30
N ARG A 36 25.63 -9.09 32.10
CA ARG A 36 24.49 -9.97 32.39
C ARG A 36 23.22 -9.30 31.96
N ILE A 37 22.40 -10.02 31.22
CA ILE A 37 21.08 -9.56 30.76
C ILE A 37 20.04 -10.51 31.36
N GLN A 38 19.06 -9.95 32.01
CA GLN A 38 17.85 -10.69 32.40
C GLN A 38 16.70 -10.17 31.54
N MET A 39 16.06 -11.08 30.82
CA MET A 39 14.93 -10.78 29.98
C MET A 39 13.73 -11.61 30.45
N ARG A 40 12.59 -10.97 30.57
CA ARG A 40 11.30 -11.64 30.80
C ARG A 40 10.36 -11.26 29.68
N ILE A 41 9.83 -12.28 29.01
CA ILE A 41 8.83 -12.14 27.96
C ILE A 41 7.61 -12.93 28.38
N ASP A 42 6.49 -12.25 28.56
CA ASP A 42 5.18 -12.86 28.78
C ASP A 42 4.34 -12.67 27.54
N VAL A 43 4.07 -13.74 26.82
CA VAL A 43 3.28 -13.73 25.57
C VAL A 43 2.09 -14.66 25.71
N ASN A 44 0.91 -14.18 25.36
CA ASN A 44 -0.28 -15.01 25.18
C ASN A 44 -0.50 -15.27 23.69
N ASN A 45 0.10 -16.32 23.16
CA ASN A 45 -0.05 -16.76 21.77
C ASN A 45 -1.35 -17.54 21.50
N GLN A 46 -2.22 -17.67 22.50
CA GLN A 46 -3.55 -18.29 22.34
C GLN A 46 -4.67 -17.25 22.20
N ALA A 47 -4.34 -15.97 22.28
CA ALA A 47 -5.31 -14.91 22.06
C ALA A 47 -5.76 -14.88 20.59
N ILE A 48 -7.09 -14.77 20.40
CA ILE A 48 -7.68 -14.58 19.07
C ILE A 48 -8.01 -13.10 18.92
N SER A 49 -7.55 -12.50 17.83
CA SER A 49 -7.90 -11.13 17.46
C SER A 49 -8.70 -11.14 16.16
N THR A 50 -9.55 -10.13 16.00
CA THR A 50 -10.32 -9.96 14.77
C THR A 50 -9.72 -8.82 13.96
N ILE A 51 -9.41 -9.10 12.70
CA ILE A 51 -8.98 -8.11 11.72
C ILE A 51 -10.20 -7.70 10.88
N HIS A 52 -10.34 -6.41 10.65
CA HIS A 52 -11.42 -5.87 9.84
C HIS A 52 -10.88 -5.39 8.50
N VAL A 53 -11.66 -5.61 7.44
CA VAL A 53 -11.39 -5.12 6.10
C VAL A 53 -12.65 -4.43 5.58
N PRO A 54 -12.91 -3.18 5.96
CA PRO A 54 -14.02 -2.42 5.43
C PRO A 54 -13.78 -2.05 3.97
N CYS A 55 -14.79 -2.25 3.12
CA CYS A 55 -14.80 -1.85 1.73
C CYS A 55 -16.07 -1.04 1.42
N GLY A 56 -15.87 0.11 0.76
CA GLY A 56 -16.93 0.83 0.05
C GLY A 56 -16.99 0.37 -1.40
N ILE A 57 -18.18 0.37 -2.02
CA ILE A 57 -18.37 -0.12 -3.38
C ILE A 57 -19.16 0.92 -4.18
N ILE A 58 -18.71 1.19 -5.40
CA ILE A 58 -19.47 1.85 -6.45
C ILE A 58 -19.71 0.82 -7.54
N GLU A 59 -20.98 0.45 -7.73
CA GLU A 59 -21.37 -0.55 -8.71
C GLU A 59 -21.12 -0.05 -10.13
N GLY A 60 -20.62 -0.93 -10.98
CA GLY A 60 -20.35 -0.64 -12.39
C GLY A 60 -21.31 -1.38 -13.33
N LYS A 61 -21.19 -1.09 -14.62
CA LYS A 61 -21.97 -1.73 -15.69
C LYS A 61 -21.55 -3.16 -15.96
N THR A 62 -20.34 -3.53 -15.55
CA THR A 62 -19.77 -4.86 -15.75
C THR A 62 -19.38 -5.50 -14.43
N ASP A 63 -19.26 -6.83 -14.43
CA ASP A 63 -18.81 -7.59 -13.26
C ASP A 63 -17.30 -7.45 -13.01
N SER A 64 -16.57 -6.81 -13.94
CA SER A 64 -15.14 -6.59 -13.77
C SER A 64 -14.87 -5.56 -12.68
N ILE A 65 -13.87 -5.83 -11.83
CA ILE A 65 -13.62 -5.11 -10.59
C ILE A 65 -12.27 -4.39 -10.63
N ILE A 66 -12.25 -3.13 -10.26
CA ILE A 66 -11.04 -2.39 -9.87
C ILE A 66 -11.04 -2.28 -8.34
N ILE A 67 -9.93 -2.60 -7.70
CA ILE A 67 -9.78 -2.47 -6.25
C ILE A 67 -8.72 -1.42 -5.97
N LEU A 68 -9.09 -0.35 -5.25
CA LEU A 68 -8.17 0.60 -4.66
C LEU A 68 -8.04 0.29 -3.18
N GLY A 69 -6.81 0.07 -2.72
CA GLY A 69 -6.50 -0.33 -1.34
C GLY A 69 -5.44 0.54 -0.67
N ALA A 70 -5.50 0.57 0.67
CA ALA A 70 -4.51 1.13 1.57
C ALA A 70 -4.65 0.43 2.92
N HIS A 71 -3.60 0.33 3.76
CA HIS A 71 -3.80 -0.27 5.07
C HIS A 71 -4.14 0.77 6.13
N HIS A 72 -4.89 0.37 7.15
CA HIS A 72 -5.36 1.26 8.20
C HIS A 72 -4.81 0.93 9.59
N ASP A 73 -4.05 -0.13 9.72
CA ASP A 73 -3.26 -0.42 10.90
C ASP A 73 -1.89 0.26 10.82
N THR A 74 -1.17 0.28 11.92
CA THR A 74 0.17 0.83 12.04
C THR A 74 0.96 0.01 13.04
N VAL A 75 2.29 0.12 13.01
CA VAL A 75 3.16 -0.55 13.97
C VAL A 75 2.81 -0.21 15.41
N TYR A 76 3.11 -1.13 16.32
CA TYR A 76 2.87 -0.95 17.76
C TYR A 76 3.53 0.35 18.26
N ASN A 77 2.73 1.17 18.94
CA ASN A 77 3.08 2.53 19.40
C ASN A 77 3.29 3.58 18.30
N GLY A 78 3.04 3.29 17.03
CA GLY A 78 3.00 4.27 15.93
C GLY A 78 1.68 5.02 15.89
N GLN A 79 1.67 6.23 15.34
CA GLN A 79 0.45 6.95 14.96
C GLN A 79 0.12 6.75 13.47
N GLY A 80 1.11 6.35 12.67
CA GLY A 80 0.93 6.00 11.28
C GLY A 80 0.46 7.14 10.39
N ALA A 81 0.98 8.35 10.60
CA ALA A 81 0.57 9.49 9.79
C ALA A 81 0.97 9.31 8.32
N VAL A 82 2.18 8.83 8.08
CA VAL A 82 2.68 8.49 6.75
C VAL A 82 2.35 7.04 6.42
N ASP A 83 2.55 6.12 7.37
CA ASP A 83 2.43 4.68 7.23
C ASP A 83 1.24 4.12 8.04
N ASP A 84 -0.01 4.01 7.49
CA ASP A 84 -0.38 4.39 6.12
C ASP A 84 -1.66 5.26 6.10
N SER A 85 -1.79 6.20 7.06
CA SER A 85 -2.91 7.17 6.97
C SER A 85 -2.84 8.01 5.70
N SER A 86 -1.65 8.15 5.08
CA SER A 86 -1.48 8.84 3.80
C SER A 86 -2.23 8.13 2.67
N GLY A 87 -2.12 6.81 2.57
CA GLY A 87 -2.84 6.01 1.60
C GLY A 87 -4.34 6.02 1.86
N VAL A 88 -4.76 5.82 3.13
CA VAL A 88 -6.17 5.86 3.52
C VAL A 88 -6.82 7.20 3.19
N ALA A 89 -6.18 8.32 3.48
CA ALA A 89 -6.70 9.65 3.17
C ALA A 89 -6.85 9.87 1.65
N THR A 90 -5.86 9.44 0.88
CA THR A 90 -5.90 9.52 -0.59
C THR A 90 -7.01 8.64 -1.16
N LEU A 91 -7.15 7.41 -0.66
CA LEU A 91 -8.23 6.48 -1.04
C LEU A 91 -9.60 7.08 -0.75
N GLN A 92 -9.81 7.64 0.44
CA GLN A 92 -11.09 8.24 0.82
C GLN A 92 -11.45 9.45 -0.06
N GLU A 93 -10.49 10.29 -0.41
CA GLU A 93 -10.74 11.42 -1.30
C GLU A 93 -11.09 10.95 -2.72
N ILE A 94 -10.39 9.94 -3.26
CA ILE A 94 -10.73 9.35 -4.55
C ILE A 94 -12.15 8.76 -4.50
N ALA A 95 -12.51 8.01 -3.45
CA ALA A 95 -13.85 7.45 -3.28
C ALA A 95 -14.93 8.54 -3.24
N ARG A 96 -14.68 9.63 -2.51
CA ARG A 96 -15.58 10.80 -2.45
C ARG A 96 -15.76 11.43 -3.82
N GLN A 97 -14.70 11.60 -4.61
CA GLN A 97 -14.79 12.15 -5.96
C GLN A 97 -15.57 11.22 -6.89
N PHE A 98 -15.39 9.91 -6.79
CA PHE A 98 -16.12 8.95 -7.60
C PHE A 98 -17.63 8.92 -7.26
N SER A 99 -18.00 9.10 -6.00
CA SER A 99 -19.43 9.26 -5.62
C SER A 99 -20.08 10.48 -6.28
N ILE A 100 -19.32 11.58 -6.44
CA ILE A 100 -19.79 12.77 -7.16
C ILE A 100 -19.87 12.50 -8.66
N LEU A 101 -18.86 11.84 -9.24
CA LEU A 101 -18.84 11.48 -10.66
C LEU A 101 -20.00 10.55 -11.03
N GLU A 102 -20.27 9.54 -10.22
CA GLU A 102 -21.39 8.63 -10.41
C GLU A 102 -22.72 9.40 -10.48
N SER A 103 -22.93 10.36 -9.58
CA SER A 103 -24.13 11.19 -9.57
C SER A 103 -24.30 12.04 -10.84
N SER A 104 -23.21 12.37 -11.52
CA SER A 104 -23.21 13.26 -12.70
C SER A 104 -23.05 12.51 -14.04
N LEU A 105 -22.29 11.42 -14.08
CA LEU A 105 -21.97 10.65 -15.28
C LEU A 105 -22.69 9.29 -15.36
N GLY A 106 -23.31 8.86 -14.25
CA GLY A 106 -23.91 7.54 -14.10
C GLY A 106 -22.88 6.49 -13.72
N GLU A 107 -23.27 5.22 -13.82
CA GLU A 107 -22.46 4.07 -13.44
C GLU A 107 -21.15 4.01 -14.23
N PRO A 108 -20.01 3.75 -13.53
CA PRO A 108 -18.74 3.51 -14.19
C PRO A 108 -18.75 2.20 -15.01
N GLU A 109 -17.77 1.99 -15.87
CA GLU A 109 -17.64 0.74 -16.64
C GLU A 109 -17.36 -0.47 -15.73
N TYR A 110 -16.48 -0.28 -14.73
CA TYR A 110 -16.07 -1.29 -13.78
C TYR A 110 -16.68 -1.04 -12.42
N THR A 111 -17.02 -2.08 -11.67
CA THR A 111 -17.31 -1.97 -10.25
C THR A 111 -16.03 -1.61 -9.50
N ILE A 112 -16.08 -0.59 -8.64
CA ILE A 112 -14.92 -0.08 -7.94
C ILE A 112 -15.05 -0.36 -6.45
N TYR A 113 -14.09 -1.10 -5.90
CA TYR A 113 -13.95 -1.35 -4.47
C TYR A 113 -12.91 -0.40 -3.89
N PHE A 114 -13.26 0.25 -2.80
CA PHE A 114 -12.35 1.07 -1.98
C PHE A 114 -12.20 0.35 -0.66
N CYS A 115 -11.09 -0.37 -0.48
CA CYS A 115 -10.86 -1.22 0.68
C CYS A 115 -9.76 -0.68 1.57
N THR A 116 -9.94 -0.75 2.89
CA THR A 116 -8.84 -0.54 3.81
C THR A 116 -8.48 -1.86 4.50
N TRP A 117 -7.19 -2.20 4.46
CA TRP A 117 -6.67 -3.45 4.96
C TRP A 117 -6.27 -3.31 6.43
N GLY A 118 -6.56 -4.30 7.25
CA GLY A 118 -6.05 -4.40 8.61
C GLY A 118 -5.04 -5.54 8.72
N GLY A 119 -4.04 -5.38 9.57
CA GLY A 119 -2.99 -6.38 9.80
C GLY A 119 -1.99 -6.47 8.65
N GLU A 120 -1.73 -5.37 7.96
CA GLU A 120 -0.65 -5.24 6.98
C GLU A 120 0.69 -5.41 7.68
N GLU A 121 0.90 -4.63 8.74
CA GLU A 121 2.12 -4.56 9.55
C GLU A 121 2.47 -5.89 10.25
N GLU A 122 1.47 -6.73 10.43
CA GLU A 122 1.61 -8.07 11.02
C GLU A 122 1.80 -9.17 9.96
N GLY A 123 1.89 -8.80 8.68
CA GLY A 123 2.17 -9.71 7.57
C GLY A 123 1.05 -9.86 6.55
N LEU A 124 0.39 -8.78 6.18
CA LEU A 124 -0.65 -8.68 5.14
C LEU A 124 -1.90 -9.52 5.43
N TRP A 125 -2.25 -9.72 6.71
CA TRP A 125 -3.31 -10.66 7.06
C TRP A 125 -4.67 -10.32 6.45
N GLY A 126 -5.05 -9.04 6.46
CA GLY A 126 -6.34 -8.62 5.92
C GLY A 126 -6.47 -8.85 4.43
N SER A 127 -5.51 -8.40 3.65
CA SER A 127 -5.51 -8.58 2.19
C SER A 127 -5.36 -10.05 1.77
N LYS A 128 -4.49 -10.83 2.44
CA LYS A 128 -4.33 -12.27 2.19
C LYS A 128 -5.64 -13.04 2.43
N GLU A 129 -6.25 -12.86 3.59
CA GLU A 129 -7.49 -13.57 3.91
C GLU A 129 -8.66 -13.11 3.04
N TRP A 130 -8.69 -11.83 2.66
CA TRP A 130 -9.69 -11.31 1.74
C TRP A 130 -9.53 -11.94 0.34
N VAL A 131 -8.31 -11.95 -0.20
CA VAL A 131 -7.98 -12.60 -1.47
C VAL A 131 -8.30 -14.09 -1.40
N ASN A 132 -7.88 -14.79 -0.35
CA ASN A 132 -8.16 -16.21 -0.18
C ASN A 132 -9.67 -16.51 -0.18
N LYS A 133 -10.45 -15.71 0.54
CA LYS A 133 -11.90 -15.85 0.62
C LYS A 133 -12.61 -15.64 -0.72
N TYR A 134 -12.15 -14.68 -1.51
CA TYR A 134 -12.79 -14.26 -2.76
C TYR A 134 -12.00 -14.71 -4.01
N ARG A 135 -11.05 -15.59 -3.88
CA ARG A 135 -10.13 -16.05 -4.94
C ARG A 135 -10.85 -16.42 -6.24
N SER A 136 -11.88 -17.24 -6.17
CA SER A 136 -12.63 -17.68 -7.36
C SER A 136 -13.29 -16.51 -8.10
N MET A 137 -13.89 -15.59 -7.36
CA MET A 137 -14.49 -14.39 -7.95
C MET A 137 -13.40 -13.50 -8.58
N LEU A 138 -12.31 -13.29 -7.85
CA LEU A 138 -11.22 -12.41 -8.30
C LEU A 138 -10.52 -12.94 -9.56
N SER A 139 -10.33 -14.24 -9.68
CA SER A 139 -9.75 -14.85 -10.88
C SER A 139 -10.58 -14.57 -12.14
N GLU A 140 -11.89 -14.42 -12.00
CA GLU A 140 -12.79 -14.16 -13.11
C GLU A 140 -13.04 -12.66 -13.35
N THR A 141 -13.03 -11.85 -12.28
CA THR A 141 -13.56 -10.46 -12.35
C THR A 141 -12.51 -9.37 -12.06
N LEU A 142 -11.40 -9.68 -11.41
CA LEU A 142 -10.40 -8.66 -11.08
C LEU A 142 -9.76 -8.08 -12.34
N ARG A 143 -10.07 -6.81 -12.64
CA ARG A 143 -9.41 -6.06 -13.70
C ARG A 143 -8.03 -5.56 -13.27
N LEU A 144 -7.94 -5.02 -12.06
CA LEU A 144 -6.71 -4.43 -11.53
C LEU A 144 -6.82 -4.17 -10.02
N ASN A 145 -5.77 -4.48 -9.28
CA ASN A 145 -5.55 -3.94 -7.93
C ASN A 145 -4.65 -2.70 -8.01
N ILE A 146 -4.98 -1.68 -7.24
CA ILE A 146 -4.17 -0.46 -7.05
C ILE A 146 -3.98 -0.29 -5.56
N ASN A 147 -2.74 -0.27 -5.10
CA ASN A 147 -2.41 -0.13 -3.69
C ASN A 147 -1.68 1.18 -3.44
N LEU A 148 -2.11 1.90 -2.41
CA LEU A 148 -1.45 3.08 -1.89
C LEU A 148 -0.78 2.67 -0.58
N ASP A 149 0.50 2.95 -0.46
CA ASP A 149 1.25 2.66 0.76
C ASP A 149 2.33 3.72 0.92
N MET A 150 2.22 4.50 1.99
CA MET A 150 3.12 5.62 2.24
C MET A 150 3.26 6.56 1.03
N ASN A 151 2.18 6.87 0.33
CA ASN A 151 2.20 7.75 -0.86
C ASN A 151 2.46 9.24 -0.55
N HIS A 152 2.94 9.53 0.64
CA HIS A 152 3.45 10.80 1.12
C HIS A 152 4.87 11.09 0.60
N VAL A 153 5.19 12.35 0.32
CA VAL A 153 6.53 12.78 -0.08
C VAL A 153 7.15 13.71 0.95
N ASP A 154 8.22 13.24 1.58
CA ASP A 154 9.09 14.05 2.44
C ASP A 154 10.18 14.72 1.58
N LEU A 155 10.04 16.04 1.32
CA LEU A 155 10.96 16.79 0.48
C LEU A 155 12.38 16.91 1.07
N GLU A 156 12.56 16.64 2.36
CA GLU A 156 13.90 16.58 2.96
C GLU A 156 14.64 15.29 2.57
N ARG A 157 13.92 14.23 2.19
CA ARG A 157 14.49 12.97 1.72
C ARG A 157 14.70 12.97 0.20
N ASN A 158 13.61 13.11 -0.51
CA ASN A 158 13.58 13.27 -1.97
C ASN A 158 12.19 13.78 -2.38
N ASN A 159 12.02 14.10 -3.65
CA ASN A 159 10.77 14.67 -4.15
C ASN A 159 9.93 13.68 -4.96
N GLY A 160 10.16 12.37 -4.83
CA GLY A 160 9.64 11.37 -5.76
C GLY A 160 8.48 10.54 -5.24
N LEU A 161 7.45 10.44 -6.07
CA LEU A 161 6.49 9.35 -6.05
C LEU A 161 6.93 8.27 -7.03
N THR A 162 6.76 7.01 -6.66
CA THR A 162 7.07 5.89 -7.54
C THR A 162 5.86 4.98 -7.64
N ILE A 163 5.44 4.70 -8.87
CA ILE A 163 4.39 3.75 -9.17
C ILE A 163 5.04 2.56 -9.88
N TYR A 164 4.90 1.38 -9.31
CA TYR A 164 5.27 0.12 -9.93
C TYR A 164 4.04 -0.59 -10.44
N GLY A 165 4.14 -1.21 -11.62
CA GLY A 165 3.07 -2.02 -12.15
C GLY A 165 3.57 -3.17 -13.01
N ASN A 166 2.85 -4.28 -13.00
CA ASN A 166 3.15 -5.46 -13.79
C ASN A 166 2.26 -5.60 -15.04
N SER A 167 1.54 -4.54 -15.39
CA SER A 167 0.74 -4.44 -16.63
C SER A 167 1.26 -3.28 -17.49
N PRO A 168 2.07 -3.54 -18.52
CA PRO A 168 2.64 -2.50 -19.39
C PRO A 168 1.59 -1.56 -20.00
N LYS A 169 0.42 -2.10 -20.32
CA LYS A 169 -0.70 -1.28 -20.86
C LYS A 169 -1.20 -0.28 -19.81
N ASP A 170 -1.33 -0.69 -18.57
CA ASP A 170 -1.84 0.18 -17.51
C ASP A 170 -0.80 1.21 -17.07
N THR A 171 0.45 0.80 -16.94
CA THR A 171 1.55 1.73 -16.62
C THR A 171 1.81 2.75 -17.74
N GLU A 172 1.60 2.40 -19.02
CA GLU A 172 1.65 3.35 -20.13
C GLU A 172 0.57 4.43 -19.99
N ILE A 173 -0.66 4.05 -19.64
CA ILE A 173 -1.76 4.99 -19.40
C ILE A 173 -1.42 5.91 -18.24
N VAL A 174 -0.95 5.35 -17.11
CA VAL A 174 -0.55 6.13 -15.92
C VAL A 174 0.58 7.10 -16.27
N ARG A 175 1.56 6.67 -17.06
CA ARG A 175 2.68 7.52 -17.53
C ARG A 175 2.19 8.67 -18.38
N GLY A 176 1.23 8.41 -19.27
CA GLY A 176 0.58 9.43 -20.08
C GLY A 176 -0.18 10.46 -19.23
N ILE A 177 -0.88 9.99 -18.19
CA ILE A 177 -1.59 10.86 -17.23
C ILE A 177 -0.60 11.68 -16.40
N ALA A 178 0.49 11.08 -15.93
CA ALA A 178 1.54 11.79 -15.19
C ALA A 178 2.21 12.89 -16.07
N GLY A 179 2.37 12.64 -17.36
CA GLY A 179 2.81 13.67 -18.31
C GLY A 179 1.83 14.84 -18.40
N LYS A 180 0.54 14.54 -18.60
CA LYS A 180 -0.51 15.59 -18.65
C LYS A 180 -0.66 16.32 -17.30
N PHE A 181 -0.49 15.62 -16.17
CA PHE A 181 -0.47 16.24 -14.86
C PHE A 181 0.61 17.32 -14.77
N SER A 182 1.80 17.05 -15.30
CA SER A 182 2.89 18.02 -15.30
C SER A 182 2.57 19.28 -16.12
N ASP A 183 1.80 19.16 -17.20
CA ASP A 183 1.38 20.29 -18.00
C ASP A 183 0.29 21.14 -17.34
N VAL A 184 -0.62 20.51 -16.61
CA VAL A 184 -1.79 21.17 -15.99
C VAL A 184 -1.48 21.70 -14.59
N HIS A 185 -0.67 20.99 -13.82
CA HIS A 185 -0.30 21.30 -12.43
C HIS A 185 1.19 21.61 -12.32
N ALA A 186 1.63 22.67 -13.05
CA ALA A 186 3.04 23.05 -13.12
C ALA A 186 3.65 23.42 -11.75
N ASP A 187 2.84 23.94 -10.83
CA ASP A 187 3.22 24.24 -9.45
C ASP A 187 3.58 22.98 -8.66
N LEU A 188 2.75 21.94 -8.73
CA LEU A 188 3.02 20.65 -8.08
C LEU A 188 4.16 19.92 -8.77
N SER A 189 4.16 19.83 -10.11
CA SER A 189 5.20 19.12 -10.86
C SER A 189 6.58 19.76 -10.75
N SER A 190 6.67 21.05 -10.39
CA SER A 190 7.94 21.69 -10.06
C SER A 190 8.55 21.24 -8.74
N LYS A 191 7.71 20.75 -7.82
CA LYS A 191 8.12 20.28 -6.48
C LYS A 191 8.28 18.77 -6.42
N TYR A 192 7.38 18.04 -7.07
CA TYR A 192 7.25 16.59 -6.98
C TYR A 192 7.54 15.91 -8.31
N SER A 193 8.34 14.85 -8.28
CA SER A 193 8.57 14.00 -9.43
C SER A 193 7.72 12.73 -9.35
N VAL A 194 7.30 12.22 -10.50
CA VAL A 194 6.54 10.97 -10.60
C VAL A 194 7.26 10.00 -11.50
N ASN A 195 7.59 8.84 -10.97
CA ASN A 195 8.25 7.76 -11.70
C ASN A 195 7.27 6.59 -11.87
N VAL A 196 7.01 6.20 -13.11
CA VAL A 196 6.14 5.06 -13.42
C VAL A 196 6.99 3.95 -14.05
N ASN A 197 7.07 2.82 -13.37
CA ASN A 197 7.94 1.72 -13.73
C ASN A 197 7.15 0.46 -14.09
N ASP A 198 7.43 -0.08 -15.27
CA ASP A 198 7.01 -1.42 -15.63
C ASP A 198 7.97 -2.42 -14.99
N ILE A 199 7.44 -3.37 -14.26
CA ILE A 199 8.23 -4.44 -13.67
C ILE A 199 7.58 -5.80 -13.96
N GLN A 200 8.41 -6.83 -14.07
CA GLN A 200 7.89 -8.19 -14.24
C GLN A 200 7.10 -8.62 -13.00
N SER A 201 6.05 -9.41 -13.19
CA SER A 201 5.22 -9.90 -12.08
C SER A 201 6.05 -10.61 -11.00
N THR A 202 7.05 -11.39 -11.41
CA THR A 202 8.00 -12.06 -10.50
C THR A 202 8.88 -11.12 -9.70
N ALA A 203 8.97 -9.84 -10.09
CA ALA A 203 9.77 -8.80 -9.44
C ALA A 203 8.91 -7.77 -8.69
N MET A 204 7.58 -7.93 -8.68
CA MET A 204 6.71 -7.07 -7.86
C MET A 204 7.11 -7.20 -6.38
N PRO A 205 7.25 -6.08 -5.65
CA PRO A 205 7.60 -6.14 -4.24
C PRO A 205 6.58 -6.97 -3.45
N TYR A 206 7.05 -7.81 -2.53
CA TYR A 206 6.19 -8.56 -1.59
C TYR A 206 6.21 -7.87 -0.22
N ASN A 207 5.86 -6.61 -0.19
CA ASN A 207 6.03 -5.76 1.00
C ASN A 207 4.82 -4.86 1.28
N SER A 208 3.68 -5.12 0.66
CA SER A 208 2.42 -4.42 0.92
C SER A 208 1.24 -5.17 0.33
N ASP A 209 0.02 -4.71 0.58
CA ASP A 209 -1.26 -5.37 0.30
C ASP A 209 -1.58 -5.64 -1.19
N HIS A 210 -0.79 -5.13 -2.13
CA HIS A 210 -0.89 -5.55 -3.53
C HIS A 210 -0.37 -6.97 -3.75
N ALA A 211 0.53 -7.46 -2.88
CA ALA A 211 1.22 -8.72 -3.09
C ALA A 211 0.27 -9.93 -3.16
N PRO A 212 -0.75 -10.12 -2.30
CA PRO A 212 -1.70 -11.21 -2.45
C PRO A 212 -2.45 -11.17 -3.79
N PHE A 213 -2.74 -9.99 -4.32
CA PHE A 213 -3.40 -9.83 -5.62
C PHE A 213 -2.48 -10.17 -6.80
N VAL A 214 -1.16 -10.06 -6.63
CA VAL A 214 -0.19 -10.48 -7.65
C VAL A 214 0.09 -11.98 -7.57
N TYR A 215 0.34 -12.50 -6.37
CA TYR A 215 0.94 -13.83 -6.20
C TYR A 215 -0.04 -14.93 -5.85
N GLU A 216 -1.27 -14.58 -5.47
CA GLU A 216 -2.27 -15.57 -5.05
C GLU A 216 -3.49 -15.64 -5.98
N ILE A 217 -3.54 -14.77 -6.99
CA ILE A 217 -4.58 -14.76 -8.01
C ILE A 217 -3.93 -14.89 -9.38
N ASP A 218 -4.49 -15.76 -10.21
CA ASP A 218 -4.29 -15.73 -11.65
C ASP A 218 -5.58 -15.24 -12.29
N ASN A 219 -5.59 -14.01 -12.76
CA ASN A 219 -6.71 -13.43 -13.50
C ASN A 219 -6.41 -13.27 -15.00
N GLN A 220 -5.35 -13.96 -15.49
CA GLN A 220 -4.93 -13.94 -16.88
C GLN A 220 -4.50 -15.34 -17.37
N PRO A 221 -5.39 -16.34 -17.30
CA PRO A 221 -5.02 -17.72 -17.61
C PRO A 221 -4.55 -17.92 -19.05
N ASP A 222 -4.89 -17.02 -19.96
CA ASP A 222 -4.58 -17.16 -21.37
C ASP A 222 -3.26 -16.49 -21.81
N ASP A 223 -2.60 -15.74 -20.92
CA ASP A 223 -1.35 -15.04 -21.25
C ASP A 223 -0.08 -15.83 -20.84
N GLY A 224 -0.26 -17.00 -20.25
CA GLY A 224 0.83 -17.88 -19.79
C GLY A 224 1.52 -17.38 -18.53
N MET A 225 0.96 -16.37 -17.85
CA MET A 225 1.44 -15.88 -16.57
C MET A 225 0.48 -16.29 -15.45
N GLU A 226 1.04 -16.77 -14.37
CA GLU A 226 0.28 -17.18 -13.17
C GLU A 226 0.18 -16.04 -12.14
N TYR A 227 -0.01 -14.78 -12.61
CA TYR A 227 0.04 -13.59 -11.75
C TYR A 227 -1.11 -12.63 -12.02
N GLY A 228 -1.64 -12.05 -10.94
CA GLY A 228 -2.63 -10.98 -11.05
C GLY A 228 -2.00 -9.63 -11.40
N LYS A 229 -2.83 -8.72 -11.91
CA LYS A 229 -2.44 -7.34 -12.25
C LYS A 229 -2.53 -6.41 -11.07
N ALA A 230 -1.45 -5.72 -10.79
CA ALA A 230 -1.43 -4.70 -9.75
C ALA A 230 -0.60 -3.47 -10.13
N LEU A 231 -0.97 -2.35 -9.53
CA LEU A 231 -0.15 -1.16 -9.38
C LEU A 231 0.06 -0.90 -7.89
N VAL A 232 1.24 -0.44 -7.51
CA VAL A 232 1.51 0.04 -6.16
C VAL A 232 2.19 1.41 -6.22
N CYS A 233 1.73 2.33 -5.38
CA CYS A 233 2.24 3.69 -5.31
C CYS A 233 2.90 3.92 -3.95
N TYR A 234 4.18 4.27 -3.99
CA TYR A 234 4.98 4.69 -2.85
C TYR A 234 5.45 6.13 -3.01
N GLY A 235 5.52 6.85 -1.90
CA GLY A 235 6.18 8.14 -1.84
C GLY A 235 7.67 8.01 -1.50
N SER A 236 8.24 9.07 -0.94
CA SER A 236 9.62 9.07 -0.48
C SER A 236 9.81 8.40 0.89
N GLY A 237 8.72 7.97 1.51
CA GLY A 237 8.70 7.52 2.89
C GLY A 237 8.94 8.66 3.90
N SER A 238 9.27 8.31 5.12
CA SER A 238 9.65 9.26 6.16
C SER A 238 10.89 8.79 6.93
N SER A 239 11.55 9.70 7.62
CA SER A 239 12.67 9.35 8.52
C SER A 239 12.18 8.68 9.80
N GLU A 240 10.91 8.84 10.09
CA GLU A 240 10.20 8.34 11.25
C GLU A 240 9.53 6.96 11.01
N TYR A 241 9.72 6.38 9.83
CA TYR A 241 9.16 5.09 9.43
C TYR A 241 9.28 4.02 10.53
N HIS A 242 8.18 3.38 10.85
CA HIS A 242 8.07 2.36 11.89
C HIS A 242 8.49 2.82 13.29
N THR A 243 8.28 4.10 13.60
CA THR A 243 8.54 4.66 14.93
C THR A 243 7.33 5.43 15.48
N TYR A 244 7.33 5.68 16.80
CA TYR A 244 6.33 6.53 17.43
C TYR A 244 6.39 8.00 16.98
N LEU A 245 7.36 8.37 16.16
CA LEU A 245 7.54 9.71 15.59
C LEU A 245 6.83 9.88 14.24
N ASP A 246 6.23 8.83 13.69
CA ASP A 246 5.39 8.93 12.50
C ASP A 246 4.07 9.62 12.84
N THR A 247 4.10 10.94 12.88
CA THR A 247 3.03 11.84 13.31
C THR A 247 2.78 12.92 12.26
N MET A 248 1.73 13.72 12.46
CA MET A 248 1.39 14.84 11.58
C MET A 248 2.39 16.01 11.61
N ASP A 249 3.35 16.05 12.54
CA ASP A 249 4.25 17.21 12.73
C ASP A 249 5.10 17.51 11.49
N ARG A 250 5.44 16.50 10.70
CA ARG A 250 6.25 16.61 9.48
C ARG A 250 5.49 16.16 8.23
N PHE A 251 4.19 16.04 8.34
CA PHE A 251 3.36 15.57 7.26
C PHE A 251 3.19 16.62 6.16
N ASN A 252 3.37 16.21 4.92
CA ASN A 252 3.22 17.07 3.74
C ASN A 252 1.91 16.75 3.03
N GLU A 253 0.83 17.42 3.41
CA GLU A 253 -0.52 17.22 2.85
C GLU A 253 -0.56 17.45 1.33
N GLU A 254 0.19 18.45 0.84
CA GLU A 254 0.20 18.81 -0.59
C GLU A 254 0.66 17.62 -1.45
N SER A 255 1.57 16.79 -0.93
CA SER A 255 2.10 15.65 -1.68
C SER A 255 1.03 14.60 -2.02
N LEU A 256 0.00 14.45 -1.19
CA LEU A 256 -1.09 13.50 -1.45
C LEU A 256 -1.93 13.89 -2.68
N ALA A 257 -2.00 15.19 -2.99
CA ALA A 257 -2.70 15.64 -4.19
C ALA A 257 -2.09 15.07 -5.48
N VAL A 258 -0.77 14.81 -5.49
CA VAL A 258 -0.08 14.29 -6.67
C VAL A 258 -0.53 12.86 -6.98
N SER A 259 -0.44 11.94 -6.01
CA SER A 259 -0.89 10.56 -6.17
C SER A 259 -2.41 10.48 -6.39
N GLY A 260 -3.19 11.27 -5.64
CA GLY A 260 -4.64 11.32 -5.74
C GLY A 260 -5.13 11.78 -7.12
N ILE A 261 -4.54 12.84 -7.68
CA ILE A 261 -4.90 13.32 -9.02
C ILE A 261 -4.51 12.30 -10.09
N ILE A 262 -3.30 11.75 -10.03
CA ILE A 262 -2.82 10.81 -11.07
C ILE A 262 -3.61 9.52 -11.02
N LEU A 263 -3.72 8.86 -9.87
CA LEU A 263 -4.41 7.58 -9.77
C LEU A 263 -5.93 7.72 -9.85
N GLY A 264 -6.50 8.79 -9.30
CA GLY A 264 -7.91 9.12 -9.49
C GLY A 264 -8.25 9.37 -10.97
N SER A 265 -7.41 10.10 -11.70
CA SER A 265 -7.56 10.29 -13.15
C SER A 265 -7.40 8.98 -13.94
N PHE A 266 -6.50 8.11 -13.51
CA PHE A 266 -6.33 6.80 -14.13
C PHE A 266 -7.57 5.91 -13.96
N ILE A 267 -8.08 5.78 -12.73
CA ILE A 267 -9.31 5.00 -12.47
C ILE A 267 -10.49 5.61 -13.25
N ARG A 268 -10.60 6.95 -13.27
CA ARG A 268 -11.64 7.65 -14.04
C ARG A 268 -11.52 7.37 -15.54
N TYR A 269 -10.31 7.40 -16.11
CA TYR A 269 -10.08 7.08 -17.51
C TYR A 269 -10.54 5.64 -17.83
N LEU A 270 -10.18 4.67 -16.98
CA LEU A 270 -10.63 3.29 -17.16
C LEU A 270 -12.15 3.17 -17.08
N SER A 271 -12.77 3.89 -16.16
CA SER A 271 -14.18 3.73 -15.80
C SER A 271 -15.15 4.52 -16.69
N TYR A 272 -14.73 5.65 -17.27
CA TYR A 272 -15.58 6.53 -18.07
C TYR A 272 -15.03 6.85 -19.45
N GLY A 273 -13.79 6.42 -19.75
CA GLY A 273 -13.12 6.72 -21.03
C GLY A 273 -12.74 8.20 -21.16
N GLU A 274 -12.54 8.63 -22.41
CA GLU A 274 -12.18 10.03 -22.74
C GLU A 274 -13.37 11.00 -22.65
N ARG A 275 -14.50 10.58 -22.12
CA ARG A 275 -15.75 11.36 -22.10
C ARG A 275 -15.77 12.52 -21.11
N VAL A 276 -14.60 13.10 -20.85
CA VAL A 276 -14.56 14.31 -20.00
C VAL A 276 -13.52 15.29 -20.47
#